data_0f527e8a18e893104e065744ccb4c9f3
#
_entry.id   0f527e8a18e893104e065744ccb4c9f3
#
_cell.length_a   1.000
_cell.length_b   1.000
_cell.length_c   1.000
_cell.angle_alpha   90.00
_cell.angle_beta   90.00
_cell.angle_gamma   90.00
#
_symmetry.space_group_name_H-M   'P 1'
#
loop_
_entity.id
_entity.type
_entity.pdbx_description
1 polymer ?
#
loop_
_entity_poly.entity_id
_entity_poly.type
_entity_poly.pdbx_seq_one_letter_code
_entity_poly.pdbx_strand_id
1 'polypeptide(L)'
;MFRNINPNFAIILSTLLWGTWWFPLRLLNESANNNAIPLTLSFLIAGLFLLCFSLKNVHLLSKRNIVLTLVAATMGAAAMCLYNEGLLRGNVARILIFFYLTAVWSTIIEITFLKVPLTVSRSLSITA
;
A
#
# COMPACT_ATOMS: atom_id res chain seq x y z
N MET A 1 3.92 24.06 4.50
CA MET A 1 3.01 24.56 3.46
C MET A 1 1.70 23.77 3.33
N PHE A 2 1.51 22.64 4.01
CA PHE A 2 0.31 21.77 3.91
C PHE A 2 -0.69 21.88 5.08
N ARG A 3 -0.61 22.94 5.90
CA ARG A 3 -1.35 23.07 7.16
C ARG A 3 -2.86 23.36 7.06
N ASN A 4 -3.40 23.56 5.85
CA ASN A 4 -4.80 23.95 5.63
C ASN A 4 -5.59 23.04 4.66
N ILE A 5 -5.09 21.83 4.37
CA ILE A 5 -5.87 20.89 3.55
C ILE A 5 -6.90 20.24 4.45
N ASN A 6 -8.18 20.35 4.09
CA ASN A 6 -9.25 19.64 4.77
C ASN A 6 -8.96 18.13 4.73
N PRO A 7 -8.86 17.45 5.88
CA PRO A 7 -8.50 16.04 5.94
C PRO A 7 -9.45 15.16 5.11
N ASN A 8 -10.74 15.52 5.06
CA ASN A 8 -11.71 14.80 4.24
C ASN A 8 -11.39 14.90 2.74
N PHE A 9 -10.97 16.07 2.27
CA PHE A 9 -10.56 16.24 0.88
C PHE A 9 -9.31 15.41 0.54
N ALA A 10 -8.33 15.38 1.43
CA ALA A 10 -7.12 14.58 1.25
C ALA A 10 -7.45 13.07 1.16
N ILE A 11 -8.37 12.58 2.00
CA ILE A 11 -8.82 11.19 1.98
C ILE A 11 -9.53 10.88 0.66
N ILE A 12 -10.49 11.70 0.23
CA ILE A 12 -11.22 11.50 -1.03
C ILE A 12 -10.25 11.48 -2.22
N LEU A 13 -9.34 12.45 -2.29
CA LEU A 13 -8.36 12.52 -3.36
C LEU A 13 -7.44 11.30 -3.39
N SER A 14 -6.95 10.88 -2.23
CA SER A 14 -6.12 9.68 -2.09
C SER A 14 -6.86 8.41 -2.56
N THR A 15 -8.13 8.27 -2.18
CA THR A 15 -8.95 7.11 -2.57
C THR A 15 -9.20 7.08 -4.07
N LEU A 16 -9.49 8.24 -4.68
CA LEU A 16 -9.66 8.35 -6.14
C LEU A 16 -8.37 8.01 -6.88
N LEU A 17 -7.23 8.56 -6.46
CA LEU A 17 -5.93 8.25 -7.06
C LEU A 17 -5.60 6.77 -6.94
N TRP A 18 -5.87 6.17 -5.79
CA TRP A 18 -5.62 4.75 -5.58
C TRP A 18 -6.56 3.86 -6.41
N GLY A 19 -7.84 4.20 -6.46
CA GLY A 19 -8.84 3.44 -7.23
C GLY A 19 -8.62 3.49 -8.75
N THR A 20 -8.01 4.57 -9.25
CA THR A 20 -7.69 4.73 -10.68
C THR A 20 -6.29 4.23 -11.06
N TRP A 21 -5.49 3.76 -10.09
CA TRP A 21 -4.10 3.34 -10.30
C TRP A 21 -3.92 2.26 -11.37
N TRP A 22 -4.88 1.37 -11.53
CA TRP A 22 -4.85 0.30 -12.53
C TRP A 22 -4.77 0.82 -13.98
N PHE A 23 -5.34 2.02 -14.23
CA PHE A 23 -5.38 2.59 -15.58
C PHE A 23 -3.99 3.06 -16.06
N PRO A 24 -3.25 3.96 -15.36
CA PRO A 24 -1.91 4.32 -15.75
C PRO A 24 -0.94 3.13 -15.72
N LEU A 25 -1.15 2.17 -14.83
CA LEU A 25 -0.36 0.94 -14.75
C LEU A 25 -0.45 0.13 -16.06
N ARG A 26 -1.66 -0.05 -16.61
CA ARG A 26 -1.86 -0.75 -17.88
C ARG A 26 -1.29 0.01 -19.06
N LEU A 27 -1.47 1.31 -19.12
CA LEU A 27 -0.90 2.15 -20.17
C LEU A 27 0.64 2.06 -20.19
N LEU A 28 1.27 2.09 -19.03
CA LEU A 28 2.72 1.91 -18.92
C LEU A 28 3.18 0.52 -19.40
N ASN A 29 2.43 -0.51 -19.03
CA ASN A 29 2.76 -1.87 -19.43
C ASN A 29 2.61 -2.10 -20.94
N GLU A 30 1.56 -1.58 -21.54
CA GLU A 30 1.33 -1.63 -22.99
C GLU A 30 2.40 -0.86 -23.77
N SER A 31 2.73 0.36 -23.33
CA SER A 31 3.78 1.17 -23.96
C SER A 31 5.18 0.56 -23.85
N ALA A 32 5.39 -0.30 -22.86
CA ALA A 32 6.66 -1.02 -22.64
C ALA A 32 6.69 -2.43 -23.22
N ASN A 33 5.80 -2.78 -24.17
CA ASN A 33 5.68 -4.13 -24.73
C ASN A 33 5.53 -5.23 -23.65
N ASN A 34 4.72 -4.99 -22.64
CA ASN A 34 4.53 -5.89 -21.49
C ASN A 34 5.82 -6.16 -20.68
N ASN A 35 6.74 -5.20 -20.69
CA ASN A 35 7.97 -5.29 -19.92
C ASN A 35 7.81 -4.69 -18.53
N ALA A 36 8.17 -5.41 -17.49
CA ALA A 36 8.10 -4.97 -16.10
C ALA A 36 9.12 -3.87 -15.73
N ILE A 37 10.09 -3.58 -16.58
CA ILE A 37 11.19 -2.65 -16.31
C ILE A 37 10.71 -1.24 -15.91
N PRO A 38 9.79 -0.57 -16.64
CA PRO A 38 9.38 0.79 -16.27
C PRO A 38 8.72 0.86 -14.90
N LEU A 39 7.92 -0.14 -14.56
CA LEU A 39 7.27 -0.21 -13.26
C LEU A 39 8.29 -0.39 -12.13
N THR A 40 9.21 -1.34 -12.30
CA THR A 40 10.30 -1.59 -11.34
C THR A 40 11.17 -0.35 -11.16
N LEU A 41 11.51 0.34 -12.25
CA LEU A 41 12.31 1.56 -12.21
C LEU A 41 11.60 2.69 -11.46
N SER A 42 10.30 2.86 -11.67
CA SER A 42 9.49 3.86 -10.98
C SER A 42 9.49 3.63 -9.45
N PHE A 43 9.32 2.39 -9.00
CA PHE A 43 9.40 2.04 -7.59
C PHE A 43 10.82 2.21 -7.01
N LEU A 44 11.85 1.88 -7.78
CA LEU A 44 13.23 2.08 -7.37
C LEU A 44 13.55 3.56 -7.16
N ILE A 45 13.16 4.41 -8.12
CA ILE A 45 13.38 5.87 -8.02
C ILE A 45 12.64 6.43 -6.80
N ALA A 46 11.37 6.08 -6.61
CA ALA A 46 10.58 6.51 -5.47
C ALA A 46 11.19 6.02 -4.15
N GLY A 47 11.64 4.76 -4.10
CA GLY A 47 12.28 4.16 -2.93
C GLY A 47 13.60 4.83 -2.58
N LEU A 48 14.46 5.11 -3.57
CA LEU A 48 15.72 5.81 -3.37
C LEU A 48 15.49 7.25 -2.88
N PHE A 49 14.51 7.94 -3.43
CA PHE A 49 14.12 9.27 -2.98
C PHE A 49 13.71 9.27 -1.51
N LEU A 50 12.81 8.37 -1.11
CA LEU A 50 12.38 8.23 0.28
C LEU A 50 13.53 7.81 1.20
N LEU A 51 14.44 6.95 0.74
CA LEU A 51 15.61 6.52 1.50
C LEU A 51 16.49 7.73 1.86
N CYS A 52 16.73 8.65 0.94
CA CYS A 52 17.52 9.86 1.19
C CYS A 52 16.96 10.70 2.36
N PHE A 53 15.63 10.78 2.50
CA PHE A 53 15.00 11.48 3.63
C PHE A 53 15.02 10.67 4.92
N SER A 54 14.92 9.35 4.81
CA SER A 54 14.86 8.44 5.96
C SER A 54 16.23 8.25 6.64
N LEU A 55 17.34 8.31 5.90
CA LEU A 55 18.69 8.05 6.42
C LEU A 55 19.05 8.96 7.60
N LYS A 56 18.54 10.19 7.65
CA LYS A 56 18.79 11.13 8.75
C LYS A 56 18.32 10.61 10.10
N ASN A 57 17.31 9.75 10.13
CA ASN A 57 16.65 9.29 11.35
C ASN A 57 16.93 7.81 11.68
N VAL A 58 17.63 7.09 10.80
CA VAL A 58 17.92 5.65 10.99
C VAL A 58 18.74 5.39 12.25
N HIS A 59 19.65 6.31 12.63
CA HIS A 59 20.48 6.18 13.82
C HIS A 59 19.68 6.20 15.15
N LEU A 60 18.43 6.66 15.12
CA LEU A 60 17.53 6.68 16.28
C LEU A 60 16.84 5.32 16.51
N LEU A 61 16.92 4.40 15.55
CA LEU A 61 16.25 3.10 15.61
C LEU A 61 17.12 2.06 16.30
N SER A 62 16.53 1.32 17.24
CA SER A 62 17.16 0.12 17.80
C SER A 62 17.36 -0.95 16.73
N LYS A 63 18.39 -1.78 16.83
CA LYS A 63 18.65 -2.91 15.91
C LYS A 63 17.43 -3.81 15.70
N ARG A 64 16.70 -4.10 16.78
CA ARG A 64 15.44 -4.89 16.70
C ARG A 64 14.39 -4.20 15.83
N ASN A 65 14.23 -2.90 15.97
CA ASN A 65 13.26 -2.12 15.19
C ASN A 65 13.65 -2.07 13.71
N ILE A 66 14.93 -1.99 13.40
CA ILE A 66 15.44 -2.05 12.02
C ILE A 66 15.08 -3.37 11.36
N VAL A 67 15.34 -4.50 12.04
CA VAL A 67 15.00 -5.85 11.51
C VAL A 67 13.49 -5.97 11.29
N LEU A 68 12.65 -5.58 12.25
CA LEU A 68 11.19 -5.61 12.10
C LEU A 68 10.71 -4.73 10.95
N THR A 69 11.28 -3.54 10.80
CA THR A 69 10.97 -2.63 9.69
C THR A 69 11.36 -3.23 8.35
N LEU A 70 12.52 -3.87 8.25
CA LEU A 70 12.97 -4.54 7.02
C LEU A 70 12.05 -5.70 6.66
N VAL A 71 11.66 -6.53 7.62
CA VAL A 71 10.72 -7.64 7.38
C VAL A 71 9.37 -7.09 6.92
N ALA A 72 8.83 -6.08 7.60
CA ALA A 72 7.56 -5.47 7.21
C ALA A 72 7.64 -4.82 5.82
N ALA A 73 8.73 -4.12 5.51
CA ALA A 73 8.95 -3.51 4.20
C ALA A 73 9.05 -4.55 3.09
N THR A 74 9.76 -5.66 3.33
CA THR A 74 9.88 -6.76 2.36
C THR A 74 8.53 -7.42 2.09
N MET A 75 7.75 -7.70 3.14
CA MET A 75 6.40 -8.26 3.01
C MET A 75 5.46 -7.30 2.26
N GLY A 76 5.52 -6.01 2.59
CA GLY A 76 4.76 -4.98 1.89
C GLY A 76 5.13 -4.84 0.42
N ALA A 77 6.43 -4.86 0.10
CA ALA A 77 6.91 -4.83 -1.28
C ALA A 77 6.44 -6.07 -2.08
N ALA A 78 6.54 -7.27 -1.49
CA ALA A 78 6.05 -8.49 -2.12
C ALA A 78 4.54 -8.44 -2.38
N ALA A 79 3.74 -7.97 -1.40
CA ALA A 79 2.31 -7.79 -1.57
C ALA A 79 1.97 -6.82 -2.70
N MET A 80 2.70 -5.70 -2.80
CA MET A 80 2.53 -4.72 -3.89
C MET A 80 2.92 -5.27 -5.25
N CYS A 81 3.99 -6.06 -5.34
CA CYS A 81 4.36 -6.73 -6.59
C CYS A 81 3.26 -7.70 -7.06
N LEU A 82 2.73 -8.53 -6.16
CA LEU A 82 1.65 -9.46 -6.47
C LEU A 82 0.35 -8.75 -6.85
N TYR A 83 0.03 -7.65 -6.18
CA TYR A 83 -1.13 -6.82 -6.48
C TYR A 83 -1.03 -6.21 -7.89
N ASN A 84 0.11 -5.59 -8.22
CA ASN A 84 0.33 -4.99 -9.55
C ASN A 84 0.32 -6.05 -10.66
N GLU A 85 0.95 -7.19 -10.44
CA GLU A 85 0.92 -8.31 -11.38
C GLU A 85 -0.51 -8.84 -11.58
N GLY A 86 -1.27 -8.94 -10.51
CA GLY A 86 -2.70 -9.27 -10.56
C GLY A 86 -3.50 -8.29 -11.40
N LEU A 87 -3.30 -6.97 -11.23
CA LEU A 87 -3.98 -5.93 -12.00
C LEU A 87 -3.62 -5.98 -13.49
N LEU A 88 -2.39 -6.33 -13.82
CA LEU A 88 -1.91 -6.42 -15.21
C LEU A 88 -2.49 -7.62 -15.93
N ARG A 89 -2.49 -8.79 -15.30
CA ARG A 89 -2.86 -10.08 -15.95
C ARG A 89 -4.28 -10.55 -15.61
N GLY A 90 -4.84 -10.06 -14.52
CA GLY A 90 -6.12 -10.54 -13.99
C GLY A 90 -7.31 -9.63 -14.33
N ASN A 91 -8.46 -10.05 -13.82
CA ASN A 91 -9.67 -9.21 -13.81
C ASN A 91 -9.55 -8.18 -12.70
N VAL A 92 -9.50 -6.90 -13.08
CA VAL A 92 -9.31 -5.76 -12.16
C VAL A 92 -10.32 -5.78 -11.01
N ALA A 93 -11.62 -6.00 -11.30
CA ALA A 93 -12.66 -6.00 -10.28
C ALA A 93 -12.43 -7.09 -9.23
N ARG A 94 -12.05 -8.29 -9.67
CA ARG A 94 -11.76 -9.42 -8.78
C ARG A 94 -10.55 -9.13 -7.88
N ILE A 95 -9.47 -8.57 -8.46
CA ILE A 95 -8.27 -8.23 -7.69
C ILE A 95 -8.55 -7.13 -6.67
N LEU A 96 -9.33 -6.11 -7.03
CA LEU A 96 -9.75 -5.06 -6.11
C LEU A 96 -10.59 -5.60 -4.95
N ILE A 97 -11.52 -6.49 -5.22
CA ILE A 97 -12.32 -7.14 -4.16
C ILE A 97 -11.41 -7.88 -3.17
N PHE A 98 -10.47 -8.69 -3.66
CA PHE A 98 -9.51 -9.38 -2.79
C PHE A 98 -8.62 -8.42 -2.01
N PHE A 99 -8.20 -7.33 -2.62
CA PHE A 99 -7.40 -6.31 -1.94
C PHE A 99 -8.20 -5.63 -0.80
N TYR A 100 -9.44 -5.25 -1.05
CA TYR A 100 -10.29 -4.66 0.00
C TYR A 100 -10.65 -5.66 1.11
N LEU A 101 -10.74 -6.94 0.79
CA LEU A 101 -10.90 -8.00 1.81
C LEU A 101 -9.73 -8.05 2.82
N THR A 102 -8.58 -7.46 2.48
CA THR A 102 -7.42 -7.38 3.39
C THR A 102 -7.78 -6.64 4.68
N ALA A 103 -8.65 -5.62 4.62
CA ALA A 103 -9.14 -4.91 5.81
C ALA A 103 -9.92 -5.83 6.76
N VAL A 104 -10.71 -6.74 6.19
CA VAL A 104 -11.46 -7.75 6.97
C VAL A 104 -10.50 -8.75 7.60
N TRP A 105 -9.55 -9.28 6.82
CA TRP A 105 -8.55 -10.23 7.31
C TRP A 105 -7.66 -9.63 8.40
N SER A 106 -7.20 -8.39 8.23
CA SER A 106 -6.41 -7.71 9.26
C SER A 106 -7.18 -7.57 10.57
N THR A 107 -8.47 -7.26 10.50
CA THR A 107 -9.33 -7.18 11.69
C THR A 107 -9.52 -8.53 12.37
N ILE A 108 -9.72 -9.61 11.61
CA ILE A 108 -9.83 -10.97 12.15
C ILE A 108 -8.53 -11.35 12.87
N ILE A 109 -7.37 -11.06 12.28
CA ILE A 109 -6.06 -11.31 12.87
C ILE A 109 -5.88 -10.51 14.16
N GLU A 110 -6.23 -9.22 14.15
CA GLU A 110 -6.14 -8.36 15.35
C GLU A 110 -7.00 -8.90 16.50
N ILE A 111 -8.22 -9.33 16.23
CA ILE A 111 -9.11 -9.89 17.27
C ILE A 111 -8.56 -11.22 17.78
N THR A 112 -8.14 -12.09 16.88
CA THR A 112 -7.74 -13.46 17.22
C THR A 112 -6.39 -13.52 17.92
N PHE A 113 -5.38 -12.81 17.40
CA PHE A 113 -4.01 -12.87 17.89
C PHE A 113 -3.66 -11.76 18.90
N LEU A 114 -4.13 -10.55 18.67
CA LEU A 114 -3.81 -9.40 19.52
C LEU A 114 -4.86 -9.18 20.63
N LYS A 115 -5.99 -9.93 20.59
CA LYS A 115 -7.08 -9.84 21.56
C LYS A 115 -7.59 -8.40 21.78
N VAL A 116 -7.54 -7.58 20.75
CA VAL A 116 -8.00 -6.19 20.79
C VAL A 116 -9.52 -6.20 20.72
N PRO A 117 -10.26 -5.60 21.69
CA PRO A 117 -11.71 -5.60 21.67
C PRO A 117 -12.24 -4.78 20.49
N LEU A 118 -13.27 -5.31 19.82
CA LEU A 118 -14.01 -4.58 18.79
C LEU A 118 -14.74 -3.40 19.41
N THR A 119 -14.35 -2.20 19.02
CA THR A 119 -15.10 -1.00 19.36
C THR A 119 -16.19 -0.78 18.29
N VAL A 120 -17.37 -0.31 18.69
CA VAL A 120 -18.52 -0.05 17.79
C VAL A 120 -18.13 0.84 16.60
N SER A 121 -17.28 1.83 16.84
CA SER A 121 -16.71 2.71 15.79
C SER A 121 -15.90 1.93 14.75
N ARG A 122 -15.19 0.89 15.16
CA ARG A 122 -14.38 0.05 14.28
C ARG A 122 -15.23 -0.91 13.43
N SER A 123 -16.31 -1.46 14.02
CA SER A 123 -17.22 -2.33 13.26
C SER A 123 -17.98 -1.55 12.19
N LEU A 124 -18.34 -0.31 12.45
CA LEU A 124 -18.95 0.57 11.45
C LEU A 124 -18.00 0.92 10.31
N SER A 125 -16.70 1.07 10.57
CA SER A 125 -15.71 1.34 9.52
C SER A 125 -15.43 0.14 8.61
N ILE A 126 -15.79 -1.08 9.00
CA ILE A 126 -15.60 -2.31 8.21
C ILE A 126 -16.82 -2.55 7.30
N THR A 127 -18.00 -2.05 7.70
CA THR A 127 -19.26 -2.26 6.98
C THR A 127 -19.62 -1.09 6.05
N ALA A 128 -18.89 0.02 6.11
CA ALA A 128 -19.05 1.19 5.23
C ALA A 128 -18.15 1.09 3.99
#